data_6434ed2144849e554663f6fd29c3665a
#
_entry.id   6434ed2144849e554663f6fd29c3665a
#
_cell.length_a   1.000
_cell.length_b   1.000
_cell.length_c   1.000
_cell.angle_alpha   90.00
_cell.angle_beta   90.00
_cell.angle_gamma   90.00
#
_symmetry.space_group_name_H-M   'P 1'
#
loop_
_entity.id
_entity.type
_entity.pdbx_description
1 polymer ?
#
loop_
_entity_poly.entity_id
_entity_poly.type
_entity_poly.pdbx_seq_one_letter_code
_entity_poly.pdbx_strand_id
1 'polypeptide(L)'
;MGSRGAMSASGKLKRQEWKGVGKMHGIKILEKINAKENRGLPWYCVQPNTAYILLDGEGKFLQLRQYGEDRSPKFDVDFGKHKPLGGQEKIPHIHDYVNGIRQPGRFMTESEYNEYKKFFQGDE
;
A
#
# COMPACT_ATOMS: atom_id res chain seq x y z
N MET A 1 -16.96 -1.76 8.81
CA MET A 1 -16.94 -2.46 7.55
C MET A 1 -15.79 -2.06 6.69
N GLY A 2 -14.66 -2.68 6.95
CA GLY A 2 -13.43 -2.31 6.27
C GLY A 2 -13.54 -2.39 4.76
N SER A 3 -14.21 -3.42 4.26
CA SER A 3 -14.28 -3.61 2.83
C SER A 3 -15.15 -2.58 2.12
N ARG A 4 -15.98 -1.87 2.87
CA ARG A 4 -16.80 -0.84 2.25
C ARG A 4 -16.00 0.37 1.82
N GLY A 5 -14.82 0.52 2.38
CA GLY A 5 -13.97 1.62 2.01
C GLY A 5 -13.23 1.42 0.71
N ALA A 6 -13.40 0.26 0.09
CA ALA A 6 -12.60 -0.10 -1.08
C ALA A 6 -13.48 -0.18 -2.32
N MET A 7 -12.90 0.17 -3.46
CA MET A 7 -13.57 0.10 -4.75
C MET A 7 -12.71 -0.68 -5.72
N SER A 8 -13.36 -1.33 -6.67
CA SER A 8 -12.66 -2.10 -7.68
C SER A 8 -12.01 -1.16 -8.70
N ALA A 9 -11.21 -1.72 -9.60
CA ALA A 9 -10.58 -0.95 -10.66
C ALA A 9 -11.59 -0.30 -11.59
N SER A 10 -12.80 -0.83 -11.66
CA SER A 10 -13.85 -0.23 -12.48
C SER A 10 -14.55 0.93 -11.76
N GLY A 11 -14.14 1.26 -10.55
CA GLY A 11 -14.76 2.32 -9.78
C GLY A 11 -15.98 1.90 -9.01
N LYS A 12 -16.36 0.66 -9.09
CA LYS A 12 -17.52 0.15 -8.35
C LYS A 12 -17.09 -0.34 -7.00
N LEU A 13 -17.94 -0.13 -6.01
CA LEU A 13 -17.67 -0.62 -4.67
C LEU A 13 -17.73 -2.14 -4.67
N LYS A 14 -16.66 -2.76 -4.20
CA LYS A 14 -16.57 -4.20 -4.09
C LYS A 14 -16.64 -4.58 -2.62
N ARG A 15 -17.84 -4.91 -2.18
CA ARG A 15 -18.03 -5.33 -0.81
C ARG A 15 -17.26 -6.60 -0.54
N GLN A 16 -16.66 -6.68 0.64
CA GLN A 16 -16.08 -7.93 1.13
C GLN A 16 -14.88 -8.40 0.31
N GLU A 17 -14.35 -7.56 -0.54
CA GLU A 17 -13.12 -7.92 -1.24
C GLU A 17 -11.91 -7.71 -0.33
N TRP A 18 -11.97 -6.72 0.52
CA TRP A 18 -10.96 -6.46 1.54
C TRP A 18 -11.64 -6.27 2.88
N LYS A 19 -10.93 -6.60 3.96
CA LYS A 19 -11.41 -6.32 5.30
C LYS A 19 -10.31 -5.67 6.11
N GLY A 20 -10.69 -4.81 7.05
CA GLY A 20 -9.74 -4.21 7.97
C GLY A 20 -9.37 -5.20 9.05
N VAL A 21 -8.08 -5.34 9.32
CA VAL A 21 -7.61 -6.29 10.34
C VAL A 21 -6.82 -5.61 11.45
N GLY A 22 -6.71 -4.27 11.40
CA GLY A 22 -6.01 -3.55 12.44
C GLY A 22 -5.46 -2.25 11.91
N LYS A 23 -4.55 -1.65 12.68
CA LYS A 23 -3.87 -0.42 12.29
C LYS A 23 -2.41 -0.50 12.62
N MET A 24 -1.60 0.21 11.87
CA MET A 24 -0.18 0.34 12.14
C MET A 24 0.13 1.82 12.02
N HIS A 25 0.61 2.42 13.11
CA HIS A 25 0.88 3.87 13.18
C HIS A 25 -0.31 4.69 12.69
N GLY A 26 -1.52 4.26 13.07
CA GLY A 26 -2.74 4.96 12.73
C GLY A 26 -3.32 4.68 11.36
N ILE A 27 -2.65 3.87 10.55
CA ILE A 27 -3.09 3.58 9.20
C ILE A 27 -3.72 2.20 9.16
N LYS A 28 -4.88 2.11 8.50
CA LYS A 28 -5.65 0.87 8.46
C LYS A 28 -4.93 -0.20 7.66
N ILE A 29 -4.86 -1.39 8.24
CA ILE A 29 -4.32 -2.57 7.57
C ILE A 29 -5.47 -3.32 6.93
N LEU A 30 -5.33 -3.64 5.65
CA LEU A 30 -6.34 -4.40 4.92
C LEU A 30 -5.81 -5.77 4.58
N GLU A 31 -6.73 -6.72 4.52
CA GLU A 31 -6.43 -8.09 4.10
C GLU A 31 -7.44 -8.48 3.05
N LYS A 32 -6.98 -9.05 1.95
CA LYS A 32 -7.90 -9.50 0.92
C LYS A 32 -8.59 -10.77 1.37
N ILE A 33 -9.90 -10.81 1.22
CA ILE A 33 -10.69 -11.91 1.73
C ILE A 33 -10.44 -13.19 0.94
N ASN A 34 -10.28 -13.08 -0.38
CA ASN A 34 -9.98 -14.23 -1.21
C ASN A 34 -8.50 -14.22 -1.57
N ALA A 35 -7.70 -14.91 -0.75
CA ALA A 35 -6.25 -14.84 -0.88
C ALA A 35 -5.71 -15.57 -2.10
N LYS A 36 -6.54 -16.28 -2.84
CA LYS A 36 -6.07 -16.95 -4.05
C LYS A 36 -5.82 -15.96 -5.16
N GLU A 37 -6.45 -14.80 -5.06
CA GLU A 37 -6.35 -13.81 -6.11
C GLU A 37 -5.20 -12.87 -5.87
N ASN A 38 -5.16 -11.84 -6.69
CA ASN A 38 -4.18 -10.79 -6.58
C ASN A 38 -4.15 -10.22 -5.16
N ARG A 39 -2.96 -9.99 -4.64
CA ARG A 39 -2.77 -9.51 -3.27
C ARG A 39 -2.65 -8.01 -3.17
N GLY A 40 -2.91 -7.29 -4.23
CA GLY A 40 -2.74 -5.85 -4.20
C GLY A 40 -3.72 -5.16 -3.26
N LEU A 41 -3.49 -3.87 -3.05
CA LEU A 41 -4.41 -3.02 -2.31
C LEU A 41 -5.47 -2.49 -3.25
N PRO A 42 -6.57 -1.93 -2.71
CA PRO A 42 -7.65 -1.42 -3.58
C PRO A 42 -7.18 -0.34 -4.53
N TRP A 43 -7.82 -0.27 -5.70
CA TRP A 43 -7.55 0.77 -6.68
C TRP A 43 -8.07 2.13 -6.25
N TYR A 44 -9.10 2.16 -5.41
CA TYR A 44 -9.69 3.42 -4.94
C TYR A 44 -9.97 3.32 -3.45
N CYS A 45 -9.82 4.42 -2.75
CA CYS A 45 -10.24 4.52 -1.35
C CYS A 45 -11.61 5.17 -1.28
N VAL A 46 -12.27 5.05 -0.13
CA VAL A 46 -13.58 5.70 0.04
C VAL A 46 -13.42 7.15 0.46
N GLN A 47 -12.47 7.42 1.36
CA GLN A 47 -12.23 8.78 1.81
C GLN A 47 -11.02 9.33 1.10
N PRO A 48 -11.09 10.57 0.59
CA PRO A 48 -9.93 11.15 -0.07
C PRO A 48 -8.72 11.21 0.84
N ASN A 49 -7.54 11.12 0.26
CA ASN A 49 -6.27 11.29 0.96
C ASN A 49 -6.04 10.26 2.06
N THR A 50 -6.62 9.07 1.89
CA THR A 50 -6.46 7.96 2.82
C THR A 50 -5.23 7.14 2.44
N ALA A 51 -4.77 6.30 3.36
CA ALA A 51 -3.73 5.32 3.09
C ALA A 51 -4.16 3.97 3.66
N TYR A 52 -3.71 2.90 3.01
CA TYR A 52 -3.92 1.53 3.50
C TYR A 52 -2.61 0.79 3.50
N ILE A 53 -2.50 -0.18 4.40
CA ILE A 53 -1.31 -1.01 4.54
C ILE A 53 -1.66 -2.46 4.22
N LEU A 54 -0.73 -3.13 3.54
CA LEU A 54 -0.78 -4.56 3.28
C LEU A 54 0.40 -5.20 4.00
N LEU A 55 0.13 -6.29 4.74
CA LEU A 55 1.19 -7.04 5.41
C LEU A 55 1.57 -8.25 4.57
N ASP A 56 2.78 -8.75 4.78
CA ASP A 56 3.21 -9.98 4.13
C ASP A 56 2.64 -11.19 4.87
N GLY A 57 3.00 -12.40 4.41
CA GLY A 57 2.49 -13.62 5.00
C GLY A 57 2.93 -13.86 6.44
N GLU A 58 3.94 -13.11 6.90
CA GLU A 58 4.42 -13.21 8.26
C GLU A 58 3.89 -12.10 9.16
N GLY A 59 2.98 -11.29 8.64
CA GLY A 59 2.40 -10.20 9.41
C GLY A 59 3.26 -8.97 9.50
N LYS A 60 4.25 -8.83 8.64
CA LYS A 60 5.14 -7.67 8.64
C LYS A 60 4.79 -6.73 7.51
N PHE A 61 5.20 -5.47 7.65
CA PHE A 61 4.90 -4.45 6.66
C PHE A 61 5.42 -4.87 5.28
N LEU A 62 4.57 -4.78 4.28
CA LEU A 62 4.94 -5.06 2.90
C LEU A 62 4.73 -3.83 2.03
N GLN A 63 3.58 -3.17 2.14
CA GLN A 63 3.24 -2.07 1.25
C GLN A 63 2.30 -1.10 1.94
N LEU A 64 2.48 0.19 1.65
CA LEU A 64 1.53 1.23 2.01
C LEU A 64 1.15 1.94 0.73
N ARG A 65 -0.15 2.07 0.47
CA ARG A 65 -0.63 2.85 -0.67
C ARG A 65 -1.25 4.12 -0.18
N GLN A 66 -0.73 5.25 -0.64
CA GLN A 66 -1.29 6.55 -0.36
C GLN A 66 -2.19 6.96 -1.51
N TYR A 67 -3.41 7.34 -1.18
CA TYR A 67 -4.37 7.79 -2.18
C TYR A 67 -4.46 9.30 -2.15
N GLY A 68 -4.80 9.88 -3.29
CA GLY A 68 -4.91 11.31 -3.40
C GLY A 68 -6.34 11.80 -3.15
N GLU A 69 -6.56 13.06 -3.47
CA GLU A 69 -7.85 13.68 -3.26
C GLU A 69 -8.92 13.08 -4.17
N ASP A 70 -8.53 12.61 -5.33
CA ASP A 70 -9.44 11.96 -6.27
C ASP A 70 -9.67 10.49 -5.91
N ARG A 71 -9.11 10.02 -4.80
CA ARG A 71 -9.24 8.66 -4.27
C ARG A 71 -8.50 7.59 -5.07
N SER A 72 -7.72 7.99 -6.06
CA SER A 72 -6.88 7.04 -6.80
C SER A 72 -5.49 7.00 -6.18
N PRO A 73 -4.70 5.96 -6.50
CA PRO A 73 -3.36 5.84 -5.91
C PRO A 73 -2.47 7.02 -6.30
N LYS A 74 -1.75 7.52 -5.33
CA LYS A 74 -0.78 8.60 -5.52
C LYS A 74 0.63 8.04 -5.53
N PHE A 75 0.95 7.18 -4.58
CA PHE A 75 2.22 6.45 -4.57
C PHE A 75 2.09 5.25 -3.65
N ASP A 76 2.97 4.27 -3.89
CA ASP A 76 3.12 3.09 -3.03
C ASP A 76 4.48 3.16 -2.34
N VAL A 77 4.49 2.89 -1.04
CA VAL A 77 5.72 2.66 -0.29
C VAL A 77 5.86 1.16 -0.15
N ASP A 78 6.84 0.58 -0.82
CA ASP A 78 7.04 -0.86 -0.83
C ASP A 78 8.29 -1.23 -0.06
N PHE A 79 8.21 -2.32 0.70
CA PHE A 79 9.38 -2.88 1.37
C PHE A 79 9.53 -4.32 0.92
N GLY A 80 10.21 -4.53 -0.20
CA GLY A 80 10.38 -5.84 -0.78
C GLY A 80 11.56 -5.86 -1.72
N LYS A 81 11.84 -7.03 -2.25
CA LYS A 81 12.91 -7.18 -3.23
C LYS A 81 12.46 -6.56 -4.54
N HIS A 82 13.36 -5.83 -5.17
CA HIS A 82 13.05 -5.17 -6.44
C HIS A 82 14.30 -5.19 -7.31
N LYS A 83 14.31 -6.06 -8.30
CA LYS A 83 15.48 -6.28 -9.13
C LYS A 83 16.15 -5.01 -9.65
N PRO A 84 15.40 -4.08 -10.24
CA PRO A 84 16.04 -2.85 -10.76
C PRO A 84 16.79 -2.04 -9.71
N LEU A 85 16.49 -2.27 -8.42
CA LEU A 85 17.12 -1.52 -7.33
C LEU A 85 18.03 -2.41 -6.48
N GLY A 86 18.46 -3.57 -7.00
CA GLY A 86 19.36 -4.43 -6.28
C GLY A 86 18.86 -5.84 -6.10
N GLY A 87 17.59 -6.04 -5.81
CA GLY A 87 16.91 -7.31 -5.86
C GLY A 87 17.25 -8.40 -4.87
N GLN A 88 18.38 -8.33 -4.19
CA GLN A 88 18.83 -9.41 -3.33
C GLN A 88 18.23 -9.33 -1.93
N GLU A 89 17.98 -8.14 -1.46
CA GLU A 89 17.42 -7.92 -0.14
C GLU A 89 16.20 -7.04 -0.25
N LYS A 90 15.42 -7.02 0.83
CA LYS A 90 14.29 -6.12 0.88
C LYS A 90 14.78 -4.67 0.90
N ILE A 91 14.26 -3.88 0.00
CA ILE A 91 14.67 -2.49 -0.15
C ILE A 91 13.44 -1.61 -0.04
N PRO A 92 13.45 -0.58 0.84
CA PRO A 92 12.37 0.40 0.85
C PRO A 92 12.44 1.22 -0.43
N HIS A 93 11.34 1.26 -1.16
CA HIS A 93 11.31 2.00 -2.42
C HIS A 93 9.91 2.52 -2.67
N ILE A 94 9.79 3.43 -3.63
CA ILE A 94 8.52 4.09 -3.93
C ILE A 94 8.17 3.90 -5.39
N HIS A 95 6.90 3.63 -5.64
CA HIS A 95 6.33 3.67 -6.98
C HIS A 95 5.33 4.81 -7.02
N ASP A 96 5.64 5.84 -7.79
CA ASP A 96 4.71 6.94 -7.98
C ASP A 96 3.65 6.56 -9.00
N TYR A 97 2.54 7.25 -9.00
CA TYR A 97 1.52 7.10 -10.02
C TYR A 97 1.41 8.40 -10.80
N VAL A 98 1.44 8.30 -12.12
CA VAL A 98 1.30 9.45 -13.00
C VAL A 98 0.17 9.13 -13.96
N ASN A 99 -0.88 9.94 -13.92
CA ASN A 99 -2.06 9.72 -14.75
C ASN A 99 -2.63 8.32 -14.58
N GLY A 100 -2.64 7.85 -13.32
CA GLY A 100 -3.20 6.55 -13.00
C GLY A 100 -2.29 5.38 -13.32
N ILE A 101 -1.07 5.63 -13.77
CA ILE A 101 -0.14 4.57 -14.16
C ILE A 101 0.98 4.45 -13.15
N ARG A 102 1.18 3.23 -12.64
CA ARG A 102 2.23 2.96 -11.66
C ARG A 102 3.60 3.08 -12.34
N GLN A 103 4.46 3.90 -11.77
CA GLN A 103 5.78 4.15 -12.32
C GLN A 103 6.80 3.15 -11.79
N PRO A 104 7.94 2.99 -12.47
CA PRO A 104 9.01 2.11 -11.96
C PRO A 104 9.44 2.52 -10.56
N GLY A 105 9.91 1.54 -9.79
CA GLY A 105 10.36 1.80 -8.44
C GLY A 105 11.58 2.71 -8.42
N ARG A 106 11.66 3.54 -7.38
CA ARG A 106 12.78 4.42 -7.16
C ARG A 106 13.16 4.39 -5.69
N PHE A 107 14.40 4.74 -5.39
CA PHE A 107 14.79 4.87 -4.00
C PHE A 107 14.06 6.03 -3.34
N MET A 108 13.89 5.92 -2.04
CA MET A 108 13.31 7.00 -1.26
C MET A 108 14.28 8.16 -1.15
N THR A 109 13.73 9.37 -1.10
CA THR A 109 14.52 10.51 -0.66
C THR A 109 14.76 10.36 0.84
N GLU A 110 15.69 11.17 1.36
CA GLU A 110 15.97 11.13 2.80
C GLU A 110 14.72 11.48 3.61
N SER A 111 13.98 12.46 3.14
CA SER A 111 12.75 12.88 3.81
C SER A 111 11.72 11.76 3.84
N GLU A 112 11.54 11.08 2.72
CA GLU A 112 10.62 9.96 2.65
C GLU A 112 11.06 8.82 3.55
N TYR A 113 12.34 8.51 3.54
CA TYR A 113 12.87 7.45 4.40
C TYR A 113 12.60 7.76 5.87
N ASN A 114 12.86 9.00 6.27
CA ASN A 114 12.64 9.39 7.67
C ASN A 114 11.17 9.32 8.06
N GLU A 115 10.28 9.58 7.11
CA GLU A 115 8.85 9.53 7.39
C GLU A 115 8.34 8.10 7.50
N TYR A 116 8.82 7.20 6.66
CA TYR A 116 8.22 5.86 6.53
C TYR A 116 9.02 4.74 7.21
N LYS A 117 10.24 5.01 7.67
CA LYS A 117 11.08 3.95 8.23
C LYS A 117 10.43 3.23 9.41
N LYS A 118 9.57 3.90 10.14
CA LYS A 118 8.90 3.30 11.29
C LYS A 118 8.05 2.09 10.90
N PHE A 119 7.62 2.01 9.66
CA PHE A 119 6.79 0.89 9.22
C PHE A 119 7.62 -0.37 8.97
N PHE A 120 8.83 -0.24 8.50
CA PHE A 120 9.63 -1.41 8.14
C PHE A 120 10.84 -1.61 9.05
N GLN A 121 11.18 -0.66 9.90
CA GLN A 121 12.25 -0.84 10.89
C GLN A 121 11.71 -1.17 12.27
N GLY A 122 10.40 -1.03 12.47
CA GLY A 122 9.80 -1.24 13.75
C GLY A 122 9.91 -0.01 14.64
N ASP A 123 9.32 -0.12 15.82
CA ASP A 123 9.34 0.96 16.80
C ASP A 123 10.60 0.85 17.62
N GLU A 124 11.52 1.74 17.38
CA GLU A 124 12.78 1.77 18.12
C GLU A 124 12.74 2.80 19.20
#